data_cecc206e2fee151a0422d3565a73e574
#
_entry.id   cecc206e2fee151a0422d3565a73e574
#
_cell.length_a   1.000
_cell.length_b   1.000
_cell.length_c   1.000
_cell.angle_alpha   90.00
_cell.angle_beta   90.00
_cell.angle_gamma   90.00
#
_symmetry.space_group_name_H-M   'P 1'
#
loop_
_entity.id
_entity.type
_entity.pdbx_description
1 polymer ?
#
loop_
_entity_poly.entity_id
_entity_poly.type
_entity_poly.pdbx_seq_one_letter_code
_entity_poly.pdbx_strand_id
1 'polypeptide(L)'
;MAKRKLTQNQTRRIQSNNAKTLHRHKKKEIEWSDEMLGESQEGVVVTRYSIHADVENEQGEIYRCNLRRTLSSLVVGDKVVWRKGNEQLQGVSGVIEAIHPRENEISRPDYYDGLKPIAANIDRIIIVSAVLPTLSLNIIDRYLVVCEIAGITPLIVLNKVDLLTQEQRQEIEEQLKIYQDIGYEILMISAKSGENMENLNALLAQGTAIFVGQSGVGKSSLINHILPSVNAQVGDVSETSGLGQHTTTSSRLYHLPQGGNLIDSPGIREFGLWHLDAEQITKGYREFQYVLGTCKFRDCKHLSDPGCALREAVEQGKISPVRYDNYHRLIESLSETKSQRHFSAV
;
A
#
# COMPACT_ATOMS: atom_id res chain seq x y z
N MET A 1 12.03 -33.07 35.72
CA MET A 1 10.67 -33.63 35.81
C MET A 1 10.25 -34.17 34.43
N ALA A 2 10.09 -35.46 34.27
CA ALA A 2 9.74 -36.09 32.98
C ALA A 2 8.28 -35.77 32.61
N LYS A 3 8.05 -35.18 31.44
CA LYS A 3 6.70 -34.98 30.93
C LYS A 3 6.00 -36.34 30.66
N ARG A 4 4.94 -36.66 31.42
CA ARG A 4 4.11 -37.83 31.22
C ARG A 4 3.57 -37.86 29.79
N LYS A 5 3.93 -38.85 28.99
CA LYS A 5 3.35 -39.09 27.66
C LYS A 5 1.89 -39.52 27.81
N LEU A 6 1.00 -38.87 27.06
CA LEU A 6 -0.41 -39.21 26.99
C LEU A 6 -0.60 -40.63 26.39
N THR A 7 -1.53 -41.41 26.93
CA THR A 7 -1.88 -42.72 26.37
C THR A 7 -2.65 -42.55 25.06
N GLN A 8 -2.61 -43.57 24.18
CA GLN A 8 -3.32 -43.52 22.89
C GLN A 8 -4.83 -43.22 23.03
N ASN A 9 -5.45 -43.69 24.09
CA ASN A 9 -6.87 -43.42 24.38
C ASN A 9 -7.11 -41.96 24.82
N GLN A 10 -6.18 -41.38 25.54
CA GLN A 10 -6.25 -39.96 25.89
C GLN A 10 -6.05 -39.05 24.68
N THR A 11 -5.16 -39.38 23.79
CA THR A 11 -4.92 -38.66 22.53
C THR A 11 -6.15 -38.73 21.62
N ARG A 12 -6.78 -39.92 21.46
CA ARG A 12 -8.05 -40.08 20.70
C ARG A 12 -9.21 -39.29 21.30
N ARG A 13 -9.31 -39.25 22.63
CA ARG A 13 -10.35 -38.44 23.31
C ARG A 13 -10.16 -36.95 23.11
N ILE A 14 -8.94 -36.46 23.17
CA ILE A 14 -8.58 -35.05 22.92
C ILE A 14 -8.87 -34.69 21.45
N GLN A 15 -8.51 -35.53 20.50
CA GLN A 15 -8.82 -35.33 19.09
C GLN A 15 -10.33 -35.33 18.79
N SER A 16 -11.07 -36.26 19.39
CA SER A 16 -12.54 -36.30 19.28
C SER A 16 -13.23 -35.07 19.88
N ASN A 17 -12.75 -34.60 21.03
CA ASN A 17 -13.27 -33.39 21.65
C ASN A 17 -12.93 -32.14 20.88
N ASN A 18 -11.71 -32.04 20.34
CA ASN A 18 -11.32 -30.95 19.43
C ASN A 18 -12.15 -30.95 18.14
N ALA A 19 -12.37 -32.12 17.53
CA ALA A 19 -13.24 -32.25 16.35
C ALA A 19 -14.68 -31.82 16.64
N LYS A 20 -15.22 -32.19 17.80
CA LYS A 20 -16.56 -31.76 18.25
C LYS A 20 -16.61 -30.26 18.53
N THR A 21 -15.56 -29.67 19.12
CA THR A 21 -15.47 -28.24 19.37
C THR A 21 -15.36 -27.46 18.07
N LEU A 22 -14.55 -27.93 17.13
CA LEU A 22 -14.43 -27.37 15.78
C LEU A 22 -15.75 -27.50 14.99
N HIS A 23 -16.48 -28.63 15.13
CA HIS A 23 -17.80 -28.79 14.53
C HIS A 23 -18.86 -27.88 15.18
N ARG A 24 -18.78 -27.62 16.49
CA ARG A 24 -19.64 -26.66 17.19
C ARG A 24 -19.34 -25.22 16.82
N HIS A 25 -18.06 -24.87 16.64
CA HIS A 25 -17.69 -23.56 16.10
C HIS A 25 -18.14 -23.39 14.64
N LYS A 26 -18.05 -24.42 13.80
CA LYS A 26 -18.61 -24.39 12.44
C LYS A 26 -20.15 -24.25 12.40
N LYS A 27 -20.87 -24.73 13.43
CA LYS A 27 -22.32 -24.67 13.49
C LYS A 27 -22.89 -23.39 14.11
N LYS A 28 -22.04 -22.49 14.63
CA LYS A 28 -22.42 -21.14 15.09
C LYS A 28 -22.19 -20.05 14.03
N GLU A 29 -22.10 -20.44 12.78
CA GLU A 29 -22.16 -19.52 11.66
C GLU A 29 -23.63 -19.17 11.46
N ILE A 30 -23.95 -17.92 11.73
CA ILE A 30 -25.26 -17.34 11.49
C ILE A 30 -25.53 -17.45 9.99
N GLU A 31 -26.44 -18.34 9.59
CA GLU A 31 -27.05 -18.30 8.26
C GLU A 31 -27.97 -17.08 8.26
N TRP A 32 -27.54 -16.03 7.54
CA TRP A 32 -28.31 -14.83 7.33
C TRP A 32 -29.52 -15.17 6.46
N SER A 33 -30.73 -15.20 7.05
CA SER A 33 -31.95 -15.25 6.26
C SER A 33 -32.20 -13.85 5.66
N ASP A 34 -32.60 -13.77 4.42
CA ASP A 34 -32.91 -12.49 3.75
C ASP A 34 -33.97 -11.66 4.49
N GLU A 35 -34.81 -12.32 5.31
CA GLU A 35 -35.83 -11.70 6.16
C GLU A 35 -35.24 -10.85 7.32
N MET A 36 -33.96 -11.06 7.68
CA MET A 36 -33.26 -10.30 8.72
C MET A 36 -32.53 -9.09 8.21
N LEU A 37 -32.48 -8.89 6.90
CA LEU A 37 -31.70 -7.85 6.24
C LEU A 37 -32.64 -6.82 5.61
N GLY A 38 -32.32 -5.55 5.77
CA GLY A 38 -32.98 -4.43 5.12
C GLY A 38 -32.70 -4.33 3.62
N GLU A 39 -33.01 -3.21 3.01
CA GLU A 39 -32.73 -2.94 1.60
C GLU A 39 -31.22 -2.86 1.33
N SER A 40 -30.83 -3.16 0.08
CA SER A 40 -29.45 -3.02 -0.38
C SER A 40 -29.07 -1.55 -0.47
N GLN A 41 -27.88 -1.22 0.02
CA GLN A 41 -27.31 0.14 0.05
C GLN A 41 -25.89 0.12 -0.50
N GLU A 42 -25.47 1.25 -1.04
CA GLU A 42 -24.09 1.49 -1.42
C GLU A 42 -23.27 1.98 -0.22
N GLY A 43 -21.97 1.66 -0.23
CA GLY A 43 -21.06 2.13 0.82
C GLY A 43 -19.61 1.93 0.46
N VAL A 44 -18.72 2.48 1.31
CA VAL A 44 -17.27 2.37 1.18
C VAL A 44 -16.69 1.72 2.42
N VAL A 45 -15.75 0.81 2.24
CA VAL A 45 -15.02 0.18 3.35
C VAL A 45 -14.02 1.17 3.93
N VAL A 46 -14.28 1.65 5.13
CA VAL A 46 -13.40 2.61 5.83
C VAL A 46 -12.42 1.95 6.78
N THR A 47 -12.73 0.75 7.29
CA THR A 47 -11.79 -0.02 8.12
C THR A 47 -11.96 -1.51 7.86
N ARG A 48 -10.85 -2.25 7.76
CA ARG A 48 -10.86 -3.70 7.57
C ARG A 48 -10.24 -4.42 8.75
N TYR A 49 -11.04 -5.28 9.38
CA TYR A 49 -10.60 -6.19 10.44
C TYR A 49 -10.47 -7.62 9.90
N SER A 50 -10.11 -8.56 10.77
CA SER A 50 -9.94 -9.97 10.38
C SER A 50 -11.23 -10.59 9.81
N ILE A 51 -12.37 -10.43 10.49
CA ILE A 51 -13.67 -11.02 10.13
C ILE A 51 -14.79 -10.01 9.86
N HIS A 52 -14.55 -8.72 10.14
CA HIS A 52 -15.50 -7.62 9.97
C HIS A 52 -14.88 -6.50 9.14
N ALA A 53 -15.74 -5.62 8.66
CA ALA A 53 -15.33 -4.32 8.09
C ALA A 53 -16.31 -3.25 8.58
N ASP A 54 -15.81 -2.04 8.75
CA ASP A 54 -16.66 -0.87 8.94
C ASP A 54 -16.93 -0.28 7.55
N VAL A 55 -18.22 -0.16 7.23
CA VAL A 55 -18.71 0.40 5.96
C VAL A 55 -19.38 1.72 6.26
N GLU A 56 -19.02 2.74 5.51
CA GLU A 56 -19.63 4.06 5.53
C GLU A 56 -20.67 4.16 4.42
N ASN A 57 -21.88 4.63 4.76
CA ASN A 57 -22.93 4.88 3.79
C ASN A 57 -22.82 6.28 3.17
N GLU A 58 -23.69 6.63 2.23
CA GLU A 58 -23.72 7.95 1.57
C GLU A 58 -23.98 9.13 2.53
N GLN A 59 -24.54 8.87 3.71
CA GLN A 59 -24.81 9.87 4.73
C GLN A 59 -23.63 10.08 5.70
N GLY A 60 -22.52 9.34 5.51
CA GLY A 60 -21.35 9.39 6.39
C GLY A 60 -21.51 8.59 7.69
N GLU A 61 -22.53 7.75 7.79
CA GLU A 61 -22.73 6.88 8.95
C GLU A 61 -21.95 5.57 8.79
N ILE A 62 -21.28 5.14 9.86
CA ILE A 62 -20.41 3.96 9.85
C ILE A 62 -21.13 2.77 10.48
N TYR A 63 -21.17 1.66 9.76
CA TYR A 63 -21.79 0.41 10.18
C TYR A 63 -20.77 -0.72 10.20
N ARG A 64 -20.71 -1.47 11.31
CA ARG A 64 -19.90 -2.68 11.38
C ARG A 64 -20.59 -3.83 10.69
N CYS A 65 -19.97 -4.34 9.63
CA CYS A 65 -20.56 -5.36 8.79
C CYS A 65 -19.74 -6.66 8.81
N ASN A 66 -20.45 -7.77 8.74
CA ASN A 66 -19.87 -9.07 8.40
C ASN A 66 -19.67 -9.21 6.91
N LEU A 67 -18.76 -10.09 6.51
CA LEU A 67 -18.55 -10.43 5.11
C LEU A 67 -19.26 -11.75 4.79
N ARG A 68 -19.93 -11.82 3.62
CA ARG A 68 -20.32 -13.14 3.09
C ARG A 68 -19.07 -13.95 2.77
N ARG A 69 -19.09 -15.25 2.99
CA ARG A 69 -17.93 -16.17 2.76
C ARG A 69 -17.41 -16.17 1.34
N THR A 70 -18.23 -15.78 0.37
CA THR A 70 -17.88 -15.67 -1.03
C THR A 70 -17.00 -14.45 -1.36
N LEU A 71 -16.86 -13.51 -0.41
CA LEU A 71 -16.10 -12.28 -0.57
C LEU A 71 -14.69 -12.46 0.02
N SER A 72 -13.72 -12.82 -0.81
CA SER A 72 -12.40 -13.27 -0.35
C SER A 72 -11.35 -12.18 -0.15
N SER A 73 -11.48 -11.01 -0.72
CA SER A 73 -10.38 -10.03 -0.76
C SER A 73 -10.78 -8.60 -0.46
N LEU A 74 -11.72 -8.39 0.45
CA LEU A 74 -12.17 -7.05 0.85
C LEU A 74 -11.04 -6.25 1.49
N VAL A 75 -10.86 -5.00 1.05
CA VAL A 75 -9.87 -4.06 1.56
C VAL A 75 -10.46 -2.67 1.78
N VAL A 76 -9.71 -1.79 2.44
CA VAL A 76 -10.08 -0.39 2.63
C VAL A 76 -10.11 0.32 1.27
N GLY A 77 -11.11 1.15 1.05
CA GLY A 77 -11.39 1.82 -0.22
C GLY A 77 -12.29 1.03 -1.18
N ASP A 78 -12.64 -0.23 -0.88
CA ASP A 78 -13.60 -0.96 -1.69
C ASP A 78 -14.98 -0.30 -1.65
N LYS A 79 -15.59 -0.11 -2.83
CA LYS A 79 -17.00 0.26 -2.99
C LYS A 79 -17.81 -1.03 -2.90
N VAL A 80 -18.84 -1.06 -2.04
CA VAL A 80 -19.56 -2.29 -1.71
C VAL A 80 -21.06 -2.10 -1.71
N VAL A 81 -21.78 -3.17 -2.04
CA VAL A 81 -23.20 -3.31 -1.77
C VAL A 81 -23.34 -4.03 -0.42
N TRP A 82 -24.09 -3.43 0.49
CA TRP A 82 -24.31 -3.97 1.81
C TRP A 82 -25.78 -3.80 2.24
N ARG A 83 -26.20 -4.56 3.24
CA ARG A 83 -27.54 -4.48 3.80
C ARG A 83 -27.47 -4.33 5.31
N LYS A 84 -28.25 -3.38 5.83
CA LYS A 84 -28.39 -3.20 7.29
C LYS A 84 -29.14 -4.38 7.88
N GLY A 85 -28.67 -4.90 9.00
CA GLY A 85 -29.36 -5.92 9.77
C GLY A 85 -30.44 -5.32 10.66
N ASN A 86 -31.44 -6.12 11.03
CA ASN A 86 -32.41 -5.75 12.05
C ASN A 86 -31.80 -5.84 13.46
N GLU A 87 -32.51 -5.36 14.47
CA GLU A 87 -32.04 -5.27 15.88
C GLU A 87 -31.71 -6.63 16.54
N GLN A 88 -32.03 -7.75 15.91
CA GLN A 88 -31.76 -9.09 16.44
C GLN A 88 -30.31 -9.54 16.24
N LEU A 89 -29.49 -8.75 15.50
CA LEU A 89 -28.10 -9.06 15.18
C LEU A 89 -27.17 -8.53 16.27
N GLN A 90 -26.87 -9.36 17.26
CA GLN A 90 -25.94 -8.97 18.34
C GLN A 90 -24.53 -8.69 17.84
N GLY A 91 -24.07 -7.43 17.97
CA GLY A 91 -22.68 -7.01 17.75
C GLY A 91 -22.28 -6.70 16.31
N VAL A 92 -23.22 -6.79 15.33
CA VAL A 92 -22.97 -6.48 13.92
C VAL A 92 -24.17 -5.74 13.34
N SER A 93 -23.92 -4.66 12.63
CA SER A 93 -24.97 -3.78 12.11
C SER A 93 -25.44 -4.13 10.69
N GLY A 94 -24.71 -5.01 9.98
CA GLY A 94 -25.06 -5.37 8.60
C GLY A 94 -24.19 -6.44 7.98
N VAL A 95 -24.40 -6.69 6.69
CA VAL A 95 -23.70 -7.69 5.87
C VAL A 95 -23.29 -7.09 4.54
N ILE A 96 -22.03 -7.27 4.16
CA ILE A 96 -21.51 -6.93 2.83
C ILE A 96 -21.86 -8.09 1.89
N GLU A 97 -22.55 -7.78 0.80
CA GLU A 97 -23.03 -8.75 -0.18
C GLU A 97 -22.20 -8.83 -1.44
N ALA A 98 -21.67 -7.69 -1.91
CA ALA A 98 -20.86 -7.61 -3.13
C ALA A 98 -19.79 -6.53 -3.00
N ILE A 99 -18.75 -6.68 -3.83
CA ILE A 99 -17.69 -5.68 -4.02
C ILE A 99 -17.79 -5.21 -5.46
N HIS A 100 -17.83 -3.91 -5.70
CA HIS A 100 -17.76 -3.34 -7.03
C HIS A 100 -16.40 -3.57 -7.68
N PRO A 101 -16.31 -3.59 -9.01
CA PRO A 101 -15.02 -3.63 -9.70
C PRO A 101 -14.13 -2.49 -9.23
N ARG A 102 -12.89 -2.82 -8.89
CA ARG A 102 -11.87 -1.85 -8.49
C ARG A 102 -11.35 -1.10 -9.70
N GLU A 103 -11.14 0.19 -9.59
CA GLU A 103 -10.45 1.00 -10.60
C GLU A 103 -8.95 0.67 -10.60
N ASN A 104 -8.39 0.52 -9.41
CA ASN A 104 -7.02 0.07 -9.16
C ASN A 104 -6.91 -0.54 -7.75
N GLU A 105 -5.79 -1.21 -7.50
CA GLU A 105 -5.47 -1.74 -6.18
C GLU A 105 -3.97 -1.74 -5.92
N ILE A 106 -3.59 -1.67 -4.65
CA ILE A 106 -2.23 -1.94 -4.20
C ILE A 106 -2.24 -3.27 -3.48
N SER A 107 -1.34 -4.15 -3.90
CA SER A 107 -1.17 -5.47 -3.33
C SER A 107 0.22 -5.64 -2.73
N ARG A 108 0.30 -6.43 -1.69
CA ARG A 108 1.57 -6.92 -1.16
C ARG A 108 1.63 -8.43 -1.34
N PRO A 109 2.81 -8.97 -1.38
CA PRO A 109 2.98 -10.40 -1.38
C PRO A 109 2.49 -11.06 -0.10
N ASP A 110 1.90 -12.21 -0.25
CA ASP A 110 1.54 -13.08 0.84
C ASP A 110 2.63 -14.15 1.06
N TYR A 111 2.62 -14.78 2.24
CA TYR A 111 3.60 -15.79 2.65
C TYR A 111 3.62 -17.03 1.73
N TYR A 112 2.52 -17.26 1.00
CA TYR A 112 2.32 -18.42 0.11
C TYR A 112 2.43 -18.08 -1.39
N ASP A 113 3.33 -17.17 -1.78
CA ASP A 113 3.58 -16.73 -3.17
C ASP A 113 2.37 -16.08 -3.89
N GLY A 114 1.35 -15.70 -3.15
CA GLY A 114 0.19 -14.96 -3.65
C GLY A 114 0.37 -13.43 -3.53
N LEU A 115 -0.51 -12.69 -4.19
CA LEU A 115 -0.70 -11.26 -3.97
C LEU A 115 -1.92 -11.03 -3.09
N LYS A 116 -1.75 -10.26 -2.02
CA LYS A 116 -2.83 -9.85 -1.13
C LYS A 116 -3.11 -8.37 -1.29
N PRO A 117 -4.28 -7.97 -1.77
CA PRO A 117 -4.67 -6.57 -1.81
C PRO A 117 -4.61 -5.95 -0.42
N ILE A 118 -4.22 -4.67 -0.35
CA ILE A 118 -4.09 -3.89 0.90
C ILE A 118 -5.06 -2.72 0.90
N ALA A 119 -5.22 -2.05 -0.25
CA ALA A 119 -6.11 -0.92 -0.46
C ALA A 119 -6.55 -0.88 -1.92
N ALA A 120 -7.69 -0.26 -2.20
CA ALA A 120 -8.27 -0.15 -3.53
C ALA A 120 -8.82 1.25 -3.78
N ASN A 121 -9.07 1.56 -5.07
CA ASN A 121 -9.67 2.81 -5.53
C ASN A 121 -8.89 4.04 -5.04
N ILE A 122 -7.58 4.04 -5.30
CA ILE A 122 -6.63 5.07 -4.89
C ILE A 122 -6.39 6.00 -6.07
N ASP A 123 -6.58 7.29 -5.87
CA ASP A 123 -6.36 8.30 -6.90
C ASP A 123 -4.91 8.77 -6.95
N ARG A 124 -4.25 8.83 -5.77
CA ARG A 124 -2.91 9.39 -5.67
C ARG A 124 -2.01 8.67 -4.67
N ILE A 125 -0.77 8.42 -5.05
CA ILE A 125 0.29 7.95 -4.15
C ILE A 125 1.25 9.11 -3.85
N ILE A 126 1.36 9.46 -2.57
CA ILE A 126 2.30 10.47 -2.09
C ILE A 126 3.60 9.79 -1.70
N ILE A 127 4.60 9.92 -2.56
CA ILE A 127 5.94 9.35 -2.34
C ILE A 127 6.75 10.32 -1.48
N VAL A 128 6.77 10.07 -0.17
CA VAL A 128 7.48 10.92 0.77
C VAL A 128 8.94 10.51 0.84
N SER A 129 9.80 11.43 0.48
CA SER A 129 11.24 11.44 0.72
C SER A 129 11.59 12.58 1.67
N ALA A 130 12.82 12.64 2.13
CA ALA A 130 13.30 13.72 2.97
C ALA A 130 14.76 14.04 2.67
N VAL A 131 15.22 15.19 3.15
CA VAL A 131 16.63 15.55 3.10
C VAL A 131 17.44 14.80 4.17
N LEU A 132 16.76 14.31 5.21
CA LEU A 132 17.31 13.46 6.27
C LEU A 132 16.25 12.41 6.67
N PRO A 133 16.53 11.09 6.54
CA PRO A 133 17.73 10.45 5.98
C PRO A 133 18.00 10.87 4.53
N THR A 134 19.23 10.64 4.08
CA THR A 134 19.70 11.07 2.75
C THR A 134 18.73 10.69 1.64
N LEU A 135 18.43 11.65 0.75
CA LEU A 135 17.57 11.47 -0.41
C LEU A 135 18.04 10.29 -1.26
N SER A 136 17.18 9.34 -1.53
CA SER A 136 17.43 8.18 -2.36
C SER A 136 16.53 8.16 -3.59
N LEU A 137 17.10 8.52 -4.75
CA LEU A 137 16.38 8.51 -6.03
C LEU A 137 15.93 7.10 -6.42
N ASN A 138 16.71 6.07 -6.08
CA ASN A 138 16.33 4.67 -6.33
C ASN A 138 15.03 4.26 -5.62
N ILE A 139 14.78 4.80 -4.43
CA ILE A 139 13.53 4.51 -3.71
C ILE A 139 12.35 5.26 -4.34
N ILE A 140 12.56 6.50 -4.77
CA ILE A 140 11.56 7.23 -5.54
C ILE A 140 11.20 6.43 -6.80
N ASP A 141 12.21 5.98 -7.57
CA ASP A 141 12.03 5.20 -8.78
C ASP A 141 11.21 3.93 -8.53
N ARG A 142 11.49 3.24 -7.43
CA ARG A 142 10.75 2.04 -7.03
C ARG A 142 9.26 2.31 -6.85
N TYR A 143 8.89 3.39 -6.19
CA TYR A 143 7.49 3.75 -6.00
C TYR A 143 6.84 4.25 -7.29
N LEU A 144 7.57 5.01 -8.11
CA LEU A 144 7.07 5.46 -9.42
C LEU A 144 6.70 4.29 -10.33
N VAL A 145 7.56 3.26 -10.38
CA VAL A 145 7.26 2.03 -11.15
C VAL A 145 5.95 1.38 -10.70
N VAL A 146 5.69 1.31 -9.39
CA VAL A 146 4.39 0.79 -8.89
C VAL A 146 3.24 1.67 -9.33
N CYS A 147 3.39 3.00 -9.22
CA CYS A 147 2.34 3.93 -9.62
C CYS A 147 1.97 3.77 -11.09
N GLU A 148 2.98 3.69 -11.98
CA GLU A 148 2.77 3.52 -13.42
C GLU A 148 2.07 2.19 -13.75
N ILE A 149 2.49 1.10 -13.10
CA ILE A 149 1.89 -0.23 -13.32
C ILE A 149 0.46 -0.29 -12.78
N ALA A 150 0.20 0.33 -11.63
CA ALA A 150 -1.13 0.35 -11.03
C ALA A 150 -2.07 1.39 -11.66
N GLY A 151 -1.57 2.28 -12.53
CA GLY A 151 -2.35 3.37 -13.10
C GLY A 151 -2.76 4.43 -12.07
N ILE A 152 -1.93 4.65 -11.04
CA ILE A 152 -2.21 5.60 -9.95
C ILE A 152 -1.29 6.81 -10.09
N THR A 153 -1.84 8.02 -9.95
CA THR A 153 -1.07 9.26 -10.09
C THR A 153 -0.08 9.44 -8.93
N PRO A 154 1.24 9.55 -9.18
CA PRO A 154 2.22 9.82 -8.13
C PRO A 154 2.37 11.32 -7.86
N LEU A 155 2.68 11.67 -6.60
CA LEU A 155 3.21 12.96 -6.20
C LEU A 155 4.49 12.72 -5.40
N ILE A 156 5.61 13.27 -5.85
CA ILE A 156 6.88 13.20 -5.12
C ILE A 156 6.90 14.34 -4.11
N VAL A 157 7.04 14.02 -2.83
CA VAL A 157 7.10 14.99 -1.74
C VAL A 157 8.45 14.91 -1.06
N LEU A 158 9.24 15.98 -1.12
CA LEU A 158 10.48 16.12 -0.36
C LEU A 158 10.21 16.92 0.91
N ASN A 159 10.26 16.23 2.05
CA ASN A 159 10.00 16.79 3.37
C ASN A 159 11.29 17.25 4.06
N LYS A 160 11.13 18.04 5.12
CA LYS A 160 12.19 18.59 5.99
C LYS A 160 13.11 19.59 5.27
N VAL A 161 12.59 20.34 4.31
CA VAL A 161 13.39 21.32 3.56
C VAL A 161 13.85 22.50 4.42
N ASP A 162 13.28 22.67 5.61
CA ASP A 162 13.74 23.59 6.66
C ASP A 162 15.17 23.29 7.16
N LEU A 163 15.71 22.12 6.88
CA LEU A 163 17.06 21.72 7.24
C LEU A 163 18.12 22.11 6.17
N LEU A 164 17.70 22.60 5.01
CA LEU A 164 18.57 22.93 3.89
C LEU A 164 19.08 24.36 3.95
N THR A 165 20.35 24.54 3.62
CA THR A 165 20.86 25.86 3.19
C THR A 165 20.35 26.16 1.77
N GLN A 166 20.49 27.41 1.34
CA GLN A 166 20.07 27.81 -0.01
C GLN A 166 20.84 27.06 -1.12
N GLU A 167 22.15 26.83 -0.93
CA GLU A 167 22.98 26.08 -1.87
C GLU A 167 22.54 24.60 -1.94
N GLN A 168 22.35 23.96 -0.79
CA GLN A 168 21.87 22.58 -0.74
C GLN A 168 20.46 22.42 -1.37
N ARG A 169 19.62 23.44 -1.23
CA ARG A 169 18.30 23.45 -1.86
C ARG A 169 18.42 23.44 -3.37
N GLN A 170 19.28 24.28 -3.94
CA GLN A 170 19.53 24.31 -5.38
C GLN A 170 20.09 23.00 -5.91
N GLU A 171 21.03 22.38 -5.19
CA GLU A 171 21.58 21.07 -5.55
C GLU A 171 20.50 19.97 -5.60
N ILE A 172 19.60 19.97 -4.64
CA ILE A 172 18.49 18.99 -4.57
C ILE A 172 17.44 19.27 -5.65
N GLU A 173 17.11 20.53 -5.89
CA GLU A 173 16.21 20.92 -6.98
C GLU A 173 16.75 20.45 -8.34
N GLU A 174 18.05 20.61 -8.59
CA GLU A 174 18.72 20.10 -9.80
C GLU A 174 18.64 18.55 -9.88
N GLN A 175 18.86 17.84 -8.78
CA GLN A 175 18.72 16.38 -8.75
C GLN A 175 17.28 15.92 -9.04
N LEU A 176 16.27 16.65 -8.55
CA LEU A 176 14.87 16.31 -8.74
C LEU A 176 14.32 16.71 -10.10
N LYS A 177 15.02 17.59 -10.82
CA LYS A 177 14.62 18.07 -12.14
C LYS A 177 14.43 16.92 -13.14
N ILE A 178 15.20 15.85 -13.04
CA ILE A 178 15.06 14.67 -13.89
C ILE A 178 13.63 14.07 -13.85
N TYR A 179 12.92 14.21 -12.72
CA TYR A 179 11.55 13.75 -12.58
C TYR A 179 10.55 14.76 -13.14
N GLN A 180 10.81 16.05 -12.96
CA GLN A 180 9.97 17.11 -13.53
C GLN A 180 10.00 17.07 -15.07
N ASP A 181 11.18 16.85 -15.65
CA ASP A 181 11.36 16.76 -17.10
C ASP A 181 10.60 15.56 -17.71
N ILE A 182 10.39 14.50 -16.94
CA ILE A 182 9.56 13.33 -17.30
C ILE A 182 8.06 13.59 -17.10
N GLY A 183 7.70 14.71 -16.42
CA GLY A 183 6.32 15.11 -16.15
C GLY A 183 5.76 14.59 -14.82
N TYR A 184 6.60 14.28 -13.84
CA TYR A 184 6.16 14.00 -12.48
C TYR A 184 6.02 15.29 -11.67
N GLU A 185 4.96 15.38 -10.89
CA GLU A 185 4.74 16.49 -9.96
C GLU A 185 5.61 16.32 -8.72
N ILE A 186 6.29 17.41 -8.30
CA ILE A 186 7.17 17.43 -7.13
C ILE A 186 6.77 18.59 -6.22
N LEU A 187 6.73 18.33 -4.93
CA LEU A 187 6.47 19.31 -3.91
C LEU A 187 7.54 19.24 -2.81
N MET A 188 8.23 20.36 -2.58
CA MET A 188 9.19 20.52 -1.49
C MET A 188 8.49 21.16 -0.31
N ILE A 189 8.51 20.50 0.86
CA ILE A 189 7.73 20.90 2.03
C ILE A 189 8.51 20.79 3.33
N SER A 190 8.00 21.41 4.37
CA SER A 190 8.38 21.13 5.75
C SER A 190 7.15 20.99 6.63
N ALA A 191 6.88 19.80 7.12
CA ALA A 191 5.84 19.57 8.11
C ALA A 191 6.11 20.32 9.42
N LYS A 192 7.38 20.67 9.71
CA LYS A 192 7.81 21.36 10.92
C LYS A 192 7.58 22.87 10.84
N SER A 193 7.99 23.49 9.74
CA SER A 193 7.85 24.94 9.55
C SER A 193 6.51 25.34 8.94
N GLY A 194 5.77 24.38 8.35
CA GLY A 194 4.54 24.64 7.60
C GLY A 194 4.78 25.04 6.14
N GLU A 195 6.01 25.06 5.67
CA GLU A 195 6.35 25.45 4.30
C GLU A 195 5.65 24.53 3.28
N ASN A 196 4.93 25.14 2.34
CA ASN A 196 4.18 24.48 1.25
C ASN A 196 3.12 23.46 1.70
N MET A 197 2.73 23.43 2.98
CA MET A 197 1.69 22.52 3.47
C MET A 197 0.32 22.85 2.89
N GLU A 198 0.02 24.13 2.59
CA GLU A 198 -1.22 24.54 1.92
C GLU A 198 -1.33 23.93 0.52
N ASN A 199 -0.23 23.91 -0.24
CA ASN A 199 -0.19 23.28 -1.56
C ASN A 199 -0.42 21.78 -1.48
N LEU A 200 0.19 21.10 -0.50
CA LEU A 200 -0.08 19.68 -0.26
C LEU A 200 -1.56 19.43 0.08
N ASN A 201 -2.14 20.24 0.97
CA ASN A 201 -3.54 20.13 1.33
C ASN A 201 -4.48 20.34 0.13
N ALA A 202 -4.17 21.31 -0.74
CA ALA A 202 -4.94 21.54 -1.98
C ALA A 202 -4.89 20.32 -2.93
N LEU A 203 -3.72 19.67 -3.05
CA LEU A 203 -3.56 18.45 -3.87
C LEU A 203 -4.27 17.25 -3.27
N LEU A 204 -4.47 17.21 -1.96
CA LEU A 204 -5.16 16.13 -1.24
C LEU A 204 -6.66 16.35 -1.13
N ALA A 205 -7.17 17.54 -1.47
CA ALA A 205 -8.59 17.89 -1.30
C ALA A 205 -9.55 17.09 -2.16
N GLN A 206 -9.07 16.31 -3.11
CA GLN A 206 -9.87 15.48 -4.00
C GLN A 206 -9.33 14.04 -4.07
N GLY A 207 -10.26 13.10 -4.16
CA GLY A 207 -9.95 11.68 -4.30
C GLY A 207 -9.37 11.05 -3.03
N THR A 208 -8.80 9.89 -3.20
CA THR A 208 -8.22 9.07 -2.12
C THR A 208 -6.71 8.97 -2.29
N ALA A 209 -5.96 9.39 -1.27
CA ALA A 209 -4.50 9.35 -1.26
C ALA A 209 -3.95 8.34 -0.27
N ILE A 210 -2.73 7.88 -0.53
CA ILE A 210 -1.91 7.13 0.42
C ILE A 210 -0.52 7.71 0.52
N PHE A 211 0.11 7.61 1.71
CA PHE A 211 1.50 8.01 1.93
C PHE A 211 2.42 6.80 1.95
N VAL A 212 3.46 6.84 1.11
CA VAL A 212 4.51 5.82 1.04
C VAL A 212 5.88 6.47 1.23
N GLY A 213 6.90 5.68 1.52
CA GLY A 213 8.28 6.18 1.69
C GLY A 213 8.98 5.49 2.85
N GLN A 214 10.27 5.73 2.98
CA GLN A 214 11.12 5.13 4.01
C GLN A 214 10.72 5.51 5.44
N SER A 215 11.24 4.75 6.41
CA SER A 215 11.18 5.13 7.82
C SER A 215 11.95 6.45 8.05
N GLY A 216 11.45 7.29 8.95
CA GLY A 216 12.12 8.53 9.32
C GLY A 216 11.97 9.72 8.37
N VAL A 217 11.31 9.59 7.20
CA VAL A 217 11.09 10.72 6.26
C VAL A 217 10.01 11.71 6.74
N GLY A 218 9.26 11.38 7.80
CA GLY A 218 8.28 12.28 8.39
C GLY A 218 6.83 12.02 7.94
N LYS A 219 6.49 10.83 7.42
CA LYS A 219 5.10 10.48 7.05
C LYS A 219 4.12 10.70 8.20
N SER A 220 4.44 10.21 9.39
CA SER A 220 3.59 10.39 10.59
C SER A 220 3.42 11.86 10.96
N SER A 221 4.45 12.66 10.84
CA SER A 221 4.38 14.11 11.10
C SER A 221 3.47 14.80 10.09
N LEU A 222 3.53 14.39 8.81
CA LEU A 222 2.64 14.91 7.76
C LEU A 222 1.18 14.52 8.04
N ILE A 223 0.92 13.26 8.37
CA ILE A 223 -0.43 12.78 8.70
C ILE A 223 -0.99 13.55 9.90
N ASN A 224 -0.19 13.72 10.96
CA ASN A 224 -0.60 14.47 12.14
C ASN A 224 -0.87 15.95 11.85
N HIS A 225 -0.14 16.55 10.90
CA HIS A 225 -0.38 17.94 10.48
C HIS A 225 -1.69 18.05 9.68
N ILE A 226 -1.96 17.08 8.80
CA ILE A 226 -3.14 17.09 7.91
C ILE A 226 -4.41 16.68 8.69
N LEU A 227 -4.27 15.79 9.68
CA LEU A 227 -5.35 15.23 10.51
C LEU A 227 -5.10 15.48 11.99
N PRO A 228 -5.12 16.72 12.48
CA PRO A 228 -4.80 17.03 13.87
C PRO A 228 -5.80 16.47 14.89
N SER A 229 -7.03 16.19 14.47
CA SER A 229 -8.07 15.58 15.33
C SER A 229 -7.93 14.08 15.49
N VAL A 230 -7.26 13.42 14.58
CA VAL A 230 -6.83 12.06 14.73
C VAL A 230 -5.49 12.14 15.44
N ASN A 231 -5.51 12.10 16.80
CA ASN A 231 -4.32 11.66 17.52
C ASN A 231 -3.97 10.30 16.96
N ALA A 232 -3.28 10.32 15.83
CA ALA A 232 -2.79 9.15 15.23
C ALA A 232 -1.88 8.53 16.30
N GLN A 233 -2.38 7.51 16.96
CA GLN A 233 -1.57 6.47 17.56
C GLN A 233 -0.79 5.83 16.39
N VAL A 234 -0.13 6.67 15.62
CA VAL A 234 0.95 6.34 14.73
C VAL A 234 2.08 6.00 15.69
N GLY A 235 2.03 4.76 16.17
CA GLY A 235 3.08 4.24 17.01
C GLY A 235 4.39 4.48 16.28
N ASP A 236 5.13 5.48 16.74
CA ASP A 236 6.56 5.40 16.70
C ASP A 236 6.88 4.05 17.34
N VAL A 237 7.25 3.10 16.52
CA VAL A 237 8.03 1.97 16.98
C VAL A 237 9.36 2.58 17.37
N SER A 238 9.41 3.16 18.57
CA SER A 238 10.66 3.44 19.25
C SER A 238 11.30 2.08 19.47
N GLU A 239 12.48 1.89 18.93
CA GLU A 239 13.34 0.69 19.05
C GLU A 239 13.71 0.35 20.51
N THR A 240 12.99 0.87 21.51
CA THR A 240 13.38 0.80 22.93
C THR A 240 12.40 0.09 23.86
N SER A 241 11.35 -0.56 23.39
CA SER A 241 10.52 -1.38 24.29
C SER A 241 10.20 -2.76 23.70
N GLY A 242 10.99 -3.75 24.08
CA GLY A 242 10.82 -5.17 23.77
C GLY A 242 9.64 -5.83 24.49
N LEU A 243 8.46 -5.21 24.53
CA LEU A 243 7.22 -5.78 25.05
C LEU A 243 6.09 -5.49 24.08
N GLY A 244 5.68 -6.56 23.38
CA GLY A 244 4.59 -6.56 22.43
C GLY A 244 3.27 -6.05 23.01
N GLN A 245 2.92 -4.82 22.73
CA GLN A 245 1.55 -4.35 22.78
C GLN A 245 1.03 -4.20 21.36
N HIS A 246 -0.16 -4.74 21.12
CA HIS A 246 -0.88 -4.80 19.87
C HIS A 246 -1.03 -3.42 19.23
N THR A 247 -0.07 -3.05 18.39
CA THR A 247 -0.16 -1.90 17.50
C THR A 247 -1.25 -2.21 16.48
N THR A 248 -2.18 -1.31 16.30
CA THR A 248 -3.34 -1.40 15.41
C THR A 248 -2.91 -1.82 14.00
N THR A 249 -3.10 -3.09 13.67
CA THR A 249 -2.71 -3.70 12.39
C THR A 249 -3.77 -3.50 11.29
N SER A 250 -4.78 -2.66 11.52
CA SER A 250 -5.89 -2.43 10.59
C SER A 250 -5.66 -1.19 9.73
N SER A 251 -5.84 -1.35 8.43
CA SER A 251 -5.89 -0.22 7.49
C SER A 251 -7.16 0.59 7.71
N ARG A 252 -7.06 1.93 7.60
CA ARG A 252 -8.21 2.82 7.79
C ARG A 252 -8.19 3.98 6.79
N LEU A 253 -9.39 4.33 6.30
CA LEU A 253 -9.66 5.52 5.52
C LEU A 253 -10.13 6.65 6.44
N TYR A 254 -9.57 7.83 6.24
CA TYR A 254 -9.90 9.06 6.95
C TYR A 254 -10.36 10.12 5.95
N HIS A 255 -11.42 10.84 6.29
CA HIS A 255 -11.82 12.04 5.56
C HIS A 255 -10.96 13.22 5.98
N LEU A 256 -10.45 13.97 5.01
CA LEU A 256 -9.64 15.15 5.26
C LEU A 256 -10.52 16.39 5.49
N PRO A 257 -10.15 17.29 6.42
CA PRO A 257 -10.93 18.48 6.70
C PRO A 257 -11.17 19.39 5.49
N GLN A 258 -10.20 19.43 4.57
CA GLN A 258 -10.26 20.20 3.32
C GLN A 258 -10.97 19.47 2.16
N GLY A 259 -11.47 18.28 2.38
CA GLY A 259 -11.99 17.36 1.36
C GLY A 259 -10.97 16.28 0.98
N GLY A 260 -11.44 15.26 0.22
CA GLY A 260 -10.65 14.09 -0.11
C GLY A 260 -10.45 13.11 1.04
N ASN A 261 -9.74 12.02 0.79
CA ASN A 261 -9.56 10.93 1.72
C ASN A 261 -8.09 10.51 1.82
N LEU A 262 -7.72 9.99 2.99
CA LEU A 262 -6.41 9.41 3.24
C LEU A 262 -6.57 7.97 3.74
N ILE A 263 -5.90 7.00 3.10
CA ILE A 263 -5.79 5.64 3.63
C ILE A 263 -4.45 5.54 4.37
N ASP A 264 -4.51 5.27 5.68
CA ASP A 264 -3.34 4.87 6.46
C ASP A 264 -3.36 3.36 6.68
N SER A 265 -2.27 2.71 6.28
CA SER A 265 -2.11 1.28 6.44
C SER A 265 -0.66 0.93 6.76
N PRO A 266 -0.40 0.23 7.87
CA PRO A 266 0.93 -0.23 8.21
C PRO A 266 1.56 -1.10 7.13
N GLY A 267 0.76 -1.84 6.36
CA GLY A 267 1.21 -2.71 5.28
C GLY A 267 1.61 -1.98 3.99
N ILE A 268 1.21 -0.70 3.83
CA ILE A 268 1.52 0.10 2.63
C ILE A 268 2.86 0.85 2.80
N ARG A 269 3.33 1.05 4.01
CA ARG A 269 4.53 1.87 4.28
C ARG A 269 5.78 1.37 3.56
N GLU A 270 5.84 0.06 3.27
CA GLU A 270 6.98 -0.62 2.64
C GLU A 270 6.52 -1.72 1.67
N PHE A 271 5.74 -1.38 0.66
CA PHE A 271 5.44 -2.38 -0.34
C PHE A 271 6.60 -2.58 -1.31
N GLY A 272 6.95 -3.83 -1.58
CA GLY A 272 8.07 -4.21 -2.42
C GLY A 272 7.65 -4.53 -3.86
N LEU A 273 8.62 -4.39 -4.79
CA LEU A 273 8.41 -4.70 -6.22
C LEU A 273 8.66 -6.17 -6.59
N TRP A 274 9.02 -7.01 -5.63
CA TRP A 274 9.55 -8.36 -5.89
C TRP A 274 8.56 -9.34 -6.55
N HIS A 275 7.29 -8.99 -6.63
CA HIS A 275 6.28 -9.73 -7.41
C HIS A 275 6.28 -9.37 -8.89
N LEU A 276 6.94 -8.28 -9.28
CA LEU A 276 7.04 -7.84 -10.65
C LEU A 276 8.15 -8.60 -11.38
N ASP A 277 7.97 -8.77 -12.68
CA ASP A 277 9.03 -9.24 -13.55
C ASP A 277 9.80 -8.07 -14.18
N ALA A 278 10.90 -8.40 -14.86
CA ALA A 278 11.74 -7.38 -15.49
C ALA A 278 11.01 -6.58 -16.58
N GLU A 279 10.10 -7.21 -17.31
CA GLU A 279 9.31 -6.57 -18.36
C GLU A 279 8.33 -5.55 -17.76
N GLN A 280 7.64 -5.93 -16.69
CA GLN A 280 6.74 -5.02 -15.96
C GLN A 280 7.50 -3.81 -15.41
N ILE A 281 8.69 -4.01 -14.82
CA ILE A 281 9.51 -2.91 -14.34
C ILE A 281 9.94 -1.99 -15.48
N THR A 282 10.39 -2.56 -16.59
CA THR A 282 10.78 -1.77 -17.76
C THR A 282 9.62 -0.91 -18.25
N LYS A 283 8.40 -1.45 -18.27
CA LYS A 283 7.18 -0.72 -18.60
C LYS A 283 6.80 0.34 -17.57
N GLY A 284 7.23 0.20 -16.34
CA GLY A 284 7.00 1.17 -15.26
C GLY A 284 7.91 2.41 -15.32
N TYR A 285 8.85 2.48 -16.23
CA TYR A 285 9.62 3.69 -16.51
C TYR A 285 8.96 4.48 -17.64
N ARG A 286 8.31 5.60 -17.31
CA ARG A 286 7.51 6.41 -18.25
C ARG A 286 8.30 6.83 -19.47
N GLU A 287 9.55 7.29 -19.27
CA GLU A 287 10.43 7.75 -20.32
C GLU A 287 10.96 6.62 -21.22
N PHE A 288 10.88 5.38 -20.80
CA PHE A 288 11.29 4.24 -21.64
C PHE A 288 10.26 3.89 -22.70
N GLN A 289 9.00 4.27 -22.51
CA GLN A 289 7.88 3.91 -23.41
C GLN A 289 8.14 4.31 -24.86
N TYR A 290 8.89 5.40 -25.11
CA TYR A 290 9.18 5.90 -26.45
C TYR A 290 10.11 5.00 -27.25
N VAL A 291 10.89 4.16 -26.58
CA VAL A 291 11.92 3.33 -27.22
C VAL A 291 11.68 1.82 -27.02
N LEU A 292 10.71 1.44 -26.21
CA LEU A 292 10.37 0.02 -26.02
C LEU A 292 9.92 -0.61 -27.34
N GLY A 293 10.46 -1.81 -27.63
CA GLY A 293 10.15 -2.56 -28.85
C GLY A 293 10.95 -2.12 -30.08
N THR A 294 11.82 -1.09 -29.99
CA THR A 294 12.67 -0.63 -31.12
C THR A 294 14.10 -1.14 -31.06
N CYS A 295 14.48 -1.94 -30.08
CA CYS A 295 15.79 -2.60 -30.01
C CYS A 295 16.01 -3.53 -31.20
N LYS A 296 17.25 -3.66 -31.63
CA LYS A 296 17.64 -4.52 -32.75
C LYS A 296 17.23 -5.99 -32.54
N PHE A 297 17.26 -6.47 -31.27
CA PHE A 297 16.89 -7.82 -30.91
C PHE A 297 15.65 -7.83 -30.01
N ARG A 298 14.74 -8.77 -30.23
CA ARG A 298 13.48 -8.89 -29.47
C ARG A 298 13.67 -9.32 -28.03
N ASP A 299 14.76 -10.06 -27.75
CA ASP A 299 15.15 -10.58 -26.44
C ASP A 299 16.15 -9.67 -25.71
N CYS A 300 16.28 -8.43 -26.15
CA CYS A 300 17.16 -7.41 -25.56
C CYS A 300 16.84 -7.26 -24.07
N LYS A 301 17.85 -7.43 -23.24
CA LYS A 301 17.76 -7.25 -21.77
C LYS A 301 18.08 -5.83 -21.32
N HIS A 302 18.35 -4.96 -22.28
CA HIS A 302 18.68 -3.54 -22.06
C HIS A 302 19.94 -3.30 -21.19
N LEU A 303 20.83 -4.27 -21.10
CA LEU A 303 22.12 -4.18 -20.39
C LEU A 303 23.23 -3.77 -21.36
N SER A 304 23.95 -4.76 -21.88
CA SER A 304 25.08 -4.59 -22.80
C SER A 304 24.77 -5.05 -24.22
N ASP A 305 23.49 -5.31 -24.51
CA ASP A 305 23.06 -5.85 -25.80
C ASP A 305 23.40 -4.87 -26.95
N PRO A 306 23.97 -5.33 -28.05
CA PRO A 306 24.26 -4.49 -29.18
C PRO A 306 22.99 -4.00 -29.87
N GLY A 307 22.93 -2.69 -30.18
CA GLY A 307 21.74 -2.07 -30.77
C GLY A 307 20.55 -1.97 -29.81
N CYS A 308 20.84 -1.75 -28.52
CA CYS A 308 19.83 -1.47 -27.50
C CYS A 308 19.36 -0.03 -27.60
N ALA A 309 18.10 0.17 -27.91
CA ALA A 309 17.50 1.50 -28.07
C ALA A 309 17.46 2.30 -26.77
N LEU A 310 17.34 1.65 -25.60
CA LEU A 310 17.44 2.36 -24.31
C LEU A 310 18.83 2.95 -24.08
N ARG A 311 19.89 2.20 -24.37
CA ARG A 311 21.27 2.71 -24.28
C ARG A 311 21.52 3.86 -25.23
N GLU A 312 21.07 3.71 -26.47
CA GLU A 312 21.16 4.80 -27.45
C GLU A 312 20.45 6.07 -26.99
N ALA A 313 19.26 5.93 -26.37
CA ALA A 313 18.51 7.05 -25.83
C ALA A 313 19.23 7.72 -24.64
N VAL A 314 19.95 6.95 -23.81
CA VAL A 314 20.80 7.49 -22.74
C VAL A 314 22.01 8.25 -23.34
N GLU A 315 22.70 7.66 -24.33
CA GLU A 315 23.82 8.29 -25.01
C GLU A 315 23.43 9.60 -25.74
N GLN A 316 22.17 9.67 -26.22
CA GLN A 316 21.58 10.87 -26.83
C GLN A 316 21.03 11.88 -25.80
N GLY A 317 21.11 11.61 -24.51
CA GLY A 317 20.60 12.47 -23.45
C GLY A 317 19.07 12.54 -23.35
N LYS A 318 18.34 11.63 -24.01
CA LYS A 318 16.87 11.53 -23.94
C LYS A 318 16.38 10.83 -22.69
N ILE A 319 17.21 9.96 -22.12
CA ILE A 319 16.99 9.27 -20.87
C ILE A 319 18.12 9.62 -19.91
N SER A 320 17.77 9.97 -18.67
CA SER A 320 18.76 10.27 -17.64
C SER A 320 19.62 9.04 -17.32
N PRO A 321 20.97 9.15 -17.32
CA PRO A 321 21.85 8.08 -16.89
C PRO A 321 21.51 7.58 -15.47
N VAL A 322 21.15 8.50 -14.55
CA VAL A 322 20.79 8.16 -13.17
C VAL A 322 19.56 7.25 -13.13
N ARG A 323 18.55 7.55 -13.93
CA ARG A 323 17.33 6.73 -14.04
C ARG A 323 17.61 5.37 -14.65
N TYR A 324 18.46 5.32 -15.66
CA TYR A 324 18.90 4.09 -16.31
C TYR A 324 19.70 3.20 -15.34
N ASP A 325 20.63 3.77 -14.56
CA ASP A 325 21.37 3.04 -13.53
C ASP A 325 20.45 2.52 -12.40
N ASN A 326 19.51 3.33 -11.95
CA ASN A 326 18.52 2.92 -10.95
C ASN A 326 17.64 1.78 -11.47
N TYR A 327 17.24 1.81 -12.73
CA TYR A 327 16.51 0.71 -13.37
C TYR A 327 17.29 -0.60 -13.27
N HIS A 328 18.59 -0.61 -13.61
CA HIS A 328 19.41 -1.82 -13.51
C HIS A 328 19.56 -2.34 -12.08
N ARG A 329 19.83 -1.44 -11.13
CA ARG A 329 19.87 -1.79 -9.70
C ARG A 329 18.54 -2.40 -9.23
N LEU A 330 17.44 -1.91 -9.75
CA LEU A 330 16.12 -2.43 -9.42
C LEU A 330 15.94 -3.86 -9.95
N ILE A 331 16.30 -4.11 -11.20
CA ILE A 331 16.26 -5.45 -11.80
C ILE A 331 17.19 -6.44 -11.06
N GLU A 332 18.40 -6.03 -10.71
CA GLU A 332 19.36 -6.85 -9.96
C GLU A 332 18.82 -7.22 -8.58
N SER A 333 18.29 -6.25 -7.84
CA SER A 333 17.73 -6.48 -6.50
C SER A 333 16.57 -7.49 -6.48
N LEU A 334 15.81 -7.57 -7.57
CA LEU A 334 14.73 -8.55 -7.71
C LEU A 334 15.25 -9.95 -7.97
N SER A 335 16.30 -10.09 -8.78
CA SER A 335 16.91 -11.37 -9.08
C SER A 335 17.50 -12.01 -7.82
N GLU A 336 18.16 -11.22 -6.98
CA GLU A 336 18.71 -11.64 -5.68
C GLU A 336 17.63 -12.07 -4.70
N THR A 337 16.55 -11.30 -4.59
CA THR A 337 15.42 -11.61 -3.69
C THR A 337 14.71 -12.89 -4.11
N LYS A 338 14.53 -13.14 -5.41
CA LYS A 338 13.96 -14.39 -5.92
C LYS A 338 14.87 -15.59 -5.63
N SER A 339 16.20 -15.43 -5.79
CA SER A 339 17.17 -16.50 -5.51
C SER A 339 17.20 -16.89 -4.04
N GLN A 340 17.18 -15.92 -3.11
CA GLN A 340 17.20 -16.18 -1.67
C GLN A 340 15.95 -16.93 -1.19
N ARG A 341 14.79 -16.72 -1.81
CA ARG A 341 13.55 -17.44 -1.46
C ARG A 341 13.53 -18.88 -1.90
N HIS A 342 14.08 -19.18 -3.07
CA HIS A 342 14.23 -20.56 -3.50
C HIS A 342 15.15 -21.38 -2.58
N PHE A 343 16.12 -20.75 -1.93
CA PHE A 343 16.99 -21.42 -0.95
C PHE A 343 16.36 -21.56 0.44
N SER A 344 15.35 -20.76 0.79
CA SER A 344 14.67 -20.83 2.10
C SER A 344 13.48 -21.81 2.12
N ALA A 345 13.10 -22.35 0.97
CA ALA A 345 11.98 -23.27 0.79
C ALA A 345 12.39 -24.73 0.60
N VAL A 346 13.69 -25.06 0.80
CA VAL A 346 14.25 -26.44 0.75
C VAL A 346 14.58 -26.93 2.14
#